data_94fd7743e46d686e089307398defe2dd
#
_entry.id   94fd7743e46d686e089307398defe2dd
#
_cell.length_a   1.000
_cell.length_b   1.000
_cell.length_c   1.000
_cell.angle_alpha   90.00
_cell.angle_beta   90.00
_cell.angle_gamma   90.00
#
_symmetry.space_group_name_H-M   'P 1'
#
loop_
_entity.id
_entity.type
_entity.pdbx_description
1 polymer ?
#
loop_
_entity_poly.entity_id
_entity_poly.type
_entity_poly.pdbx_seq_one_letter_code
_entity_poly.pdbx_strand_id
1 'polypeptide(L)'
;VYKRQVMKNAKILMDEPQCYKARAEVMWAGSLSHNGLMACGNDGGDWACHQLEHELGGMFDVAHGAGLAAVWGSWARYVCDALPDRFEQFAVNVMGVENGDDKNAVIQKGIEAMENFFRQIEMPTDLGGLNIEVSEDQMKELALKCSHFGKRTIGCVKKLNQEDIYRIYQKAAD
;
A
#
# COMPACT_ATOMS: atom_id res chain seq x y z
N VAL A 1 9.78 -12.96 4.84
CA VAL A 1 9.23 -13.91 5.81
C VAL A 1 8.02 -13.31 6.53
N TYR A 2 8.15 -12.21 7.25
CA TYR A 2 7.07 -11.62 8.06
C TYR A 2 5.82 -11.22 7.25
N LYS A 3 5.97 -10.66 6.04
CA LYS A 3 4.81 -10.35 5.18
C LYS A 3 3.96 -11.59 4.90
N ARG A 4 4.59 -12.69 4.48
CA ARG A 4 3.89 -13.96 4.22
C ARG A 4 3.25 -14.55 5.47
N GLN A 5 3.91 -14.40 6.64
CA GLN A 5 3.40 -14.82 7.93
C GLN A 5 2.14 -14.03 8.33
N VAL A 6 2.17 -12.69 8.19
CA VAL A 6 1.00 -11.84 8.44
C VAL A 6 -0.15 -12.21 7.50
N MET A 7 0.12 -12.35 6.19
CA MET A 7 -0.92 -12.71 5.21
C MET A 7 -1.61 -14.04 5.54
N LYS A 8 -0.81 -15.05 5.95
CA LYS A 8 -1.36 -16.35 6.38
C LYS A 8 -2.24 -16.22 7.62
N ASN A 9 -1.75 -15.53 8.64
CA ASN A 9 -2.45 -15.44 9.93
C ASN A 9 -3.64 -14.48 9.88
N ALA A 10 -3.59 -13.43 9.05
CA ALA A 10 -4.73 -12.56 8.82
C ALA A 10 -5.93 -13.35 8.25
N LYS A 11 -5.70 -14.24 7.27
CA LYS A 11 -6.77 -15.11 6.73
C LYS A 11 -7.37 -16.02 7.80
N ILE A 12 -6.55 -16.61 8.68
CA ILE A 12 -7.06 -17.43 9.79
C ILE A 12 -7.97 -16.58 10.70
N LEU A 13 -7.63 -15.32 10.95
CA LEU A 13 -8.40 -14.43 11.80
C LEU A 13 -9.73 -13.98 11.19
N MET A 14 -9.91 -14.08 9.87
CA MET A 14 -11.21 -13.86 9.22
C MET A 14 -12.22 -14.95 9.64
N ASP A 15 -11.77 -16.21 9.72
CA ASP A 15 -12.61 -17.33 10.07
C ASP A 15 -12.65 -17.56 11.59
N GLU A 16 -11.52 -17.40 12.27
CA GLU A 16 -11.32 -17.65 13.70
C GLU A 16 -10.79 -16.39 14.43
N PRO A 17 -11.61 -15.35 14.67
CA PRO A 17 -11.15 -14.08 15.25
C PRO A 17 -10.49 -14.21 16.63
N GLN A 18 -10.78 -15.27 17.37
CA GLN A 18 -10.24 -15.55 18.72
C GLN A 18 -9.01 -16.47 18.70
N CYS A 19 -8.51 -16.87 17.54
CA CYS A 19 -7.31 -17.71 17.43
C CYS A 19 -6.09 -17.00 18.04
N TYR A 20 -5.73 -17.35 19.29
CA TYR A 20 -4.62 -16.72 20.01
C TYR A 20 -3.32 -16.78 19.23
N LYS A 21 -3.00 -17.95 18.65
CA LYS A 21 -1.76 -18.14 17.88
C LYS A 21 -1.66 -17.19 16.69
N ALA A 22 -2.73 -17.05 15.92
CA ALA A 22 -2.74 -16.15 14.77
C ALA A 22 -2.66 -14.68 15.20
N ARG A 23 -3.36 -14.28 16.28
CA ARG A 23 -3.24 -12.94 16.86
C ARG A 23 -1.83 -12.62 17.33
N ALA A 24 -1.20 -13.53 18.06
CA ALA A 24 0.16 -13.36 18.55
C ALA A 24 1.16 -13.14 17.40
N GLU A 25 1.04 -13.92 16.31
CA GLU A 25 1.89 -13.79 15.13
C GLU A 25 1.70 -12.43 14.42
N VAL A 26 0.46 -11.97 14.24
CA VAL A 26 0.18 -10.67 13.63
C VAL A 26 0.67 -9.53 14.52
N MET A 27 0.41 -9.59 15.83
CA MET A 27 0.88 -8.56 16.78
C MET A 27 2.40 -8.49 16.84
N TRP A 28 3.07 -9.63 16.89
CA TRP A 28 4.53 -9.69 16.91
C TRP A 28 5.14 -9.11 15.63
N ALA A 29 4.64 -9.51 14.47
CA ALA A 29 5.08 -8.96 13.19
C ALA A 29 4.83 -7.45 13.09
N GLY A 30 3.71 -6.96 13.62
CA GLY A 30 3.41 -5.53 13.72
C GLY A 30 4.45 -4.79 14.58
N SER A 31 4.80 -5.32 15.75
CA SER A 31 5.83 -4.74 16.61
C SER A 31 7.20 -4.69 15.92
N LEU A 32 7.58 -5.75 15.21
CA LEU A 32 8.84 -5.80 14.46
C LEU A 32 8.88 -4.83 13.28
N SER A 33 7.73 -4.56 12.66
CA SER A 33 7.66 -3.61 11.52
C SER A 33 7.87 -2.16 11.95
N HIS A 34 7.64 -1.82 13.23
CA HIS A 34 7.69 -0.45 13.76
C HIS A 34 8.85 -0.17 14.72
N ASN A 35 9.63 -1.18 15.10
CA ASN A 35 10.77 -1.01 16.04
C ASN A 35 12.10 -0.69 15.35
N GLY A 36 12.11 -0.43 14.05
CA GLY A 36 13.30 -0.12 13.26
C GLY A 36 14.05 -1.35 12.73
N LEU A 37 13.73 -2.57 13.16
CA LEU A 37 14.42 -3.79 12.70
C LEU A 37 14.30 -3.98 11.17
N MET A 38 13.14 -3.69 10.60
CA MET A 38 12.90 -3.83 9.16
C MET A 38 13.59 -2.75 8.32
N ALA A 39 14.07 -1.68 8.94
CA ALA A 39 14.82 -0.61 8.30
C ALA A 39 16.33 -0.83 8.31
N CYS A 40 16.83 -1.87 9.01
CA CYS A 40 18.26 -2.18 9.03
C CYS A 40 18.78 -2.48 7.61
N GLY A 41 19.84 -1.77 7.21
CA GLY A 41 20.47 -1.95 5.89
C GLY A 41 19.75 -1.30 4.72
N ASN A 42 18.81 -0.40 4.98
CA ASN A 42 18.16 0.45 3.97
C ASN A 42 17.97 1.88 4.49
N ASP A 43 17.54 2.80 3.63
CA ASP A 43 17.35 4.22 3.94
C ASP A 43 15.99 4.54 4.59
N GLY A 44 15.36 3.59 5.29
CA GLY A 44 14.11 3.79 6.00
C GLY A 44 12.84 3.48 5.19
N GLY A 45 12.97 3.10 3.92
CA GLY A 45 11.87 2.68 3.05
C GLY A 45 11.08 3.84 2.43
N ASP A 46 10.07 3.49 1.63
CA ASP A 46 9.17 4.47 0.99
C ASP A 46 7.92 4.69 1.84
N TRP A 47 7.65 5.93 2.18
CA TRP A 47 6.52 6.37 3.00
C TRP A 47 5.43 7.07 2.18
N ALA A 48 5.47 7.01 0.85
CA ALA A 48 4.52 7.73 0.01
C ALA A 48 3.07 7.32 0.30
N CYS A 49 2.77 6.01 0.41
CA CYS A 49 1.42 5.56 0.75
C CYS A 49 0.92 6.11 2.08
N HIS A 50 1.79 6.20 3.11
CA HIS A 50 1.42 6.80 4.39
C HIS A 50 1.12 8.28 4.24
N GLN A 51 1.92 9.01 3.46
CA GLN A 51 1.70 10.45 3.23
C GLN A 51 0.44 10.72 2.41
N LEU A 52 0.12 9.86 1.44
CA LEU A 52 -1.16 9.89 0.73
C LEU A 52 -2.33 9.62 1.68
N GLU A 53 -2.22 8.58 2.48
CA GLU A 53 -3.28 8.16 3.39
C GLU A 53 -3.53 9.18 4.51
N HIS A 54 -2.51 9.83 5.06
CA HIS A 54 -2.67 10.85 6.09
C HIS A 54 -3.61 11.98 5.67
N GLU A 55 -3.59 12.35 4.39
CA GLU A 55 -4.51 13.38 3.88
C GLU A 55 -5.95 12.83 3.75
N LEU A 56 -6.12 11.54 3.37
CA LEU A 56 -7.42 10.89 3.37
C LEU A 56 -7.99 10.76 4.79
N GLY A 57 -7.17 10.28 5.74
CA GLY A 57 -7.55 10.22 7.14
C GLY A 57 -7.92 11.58 7.72
N GLY A 58 -7.15 12.63 7.37
CA GLY A 58 -7.41 13.99 7.81
C GLY A 58 -8.68 14.62 7.23
N MET A 59 -9.09 14.22 6.02
CA MET A 59 -10.27 14.78 5.34
C MET A 59 -11.54 13.97 5.61
N PHE A 60 -11.44 12.64 5.69
CA PHE A 60 -12.60 11.73 5.70
C PHE A 60 -12.70 10.85 6.95
N ASP A 61 -11.77 10.96 7.89
CA ASP A 61 -11.70 10.15 9.13
C ASP A 61 -11.73 8.64 8.85
N VAL A 62 -11.03 8.20 7.80
CA VAL A 62 -10.93 6.78 7.44
C VAL A 62 -9.94 6.04 8.34
N ALA A 63 -10.18 4.76 8.60
CA ALA A 63 -9.24 3.92 9.34
C ALA A 63 -7.92 3.83 8.60
N HIS A 64 -6.80 4.13 9.27
CA HIS A 64 -5.46 4.25 8.68
C HIS A 64 -5.06 3.04 7.81
N GLY A 65 -5.24 1.82 8.33
CA GLY A 65 -4.91 0.61 7.58
C GLY A 65 -5.76 0.42 6.32
N ALA A 66 -7.04 0.81 6.38
CA ALA A 66 -7.95 0.76 5.23
C ALA A 66 -7.55 1.80 4.16
N GLY A 67 -7.26 3.03 4.57
CA GLY A 67 -6.78 4.06 3.66
C GLY A 67 -5.46 3.67 2.98
N LEU A 68 -4.52 3.07 3.72
CA LEU A 68 -3.28 2.54 3.14
C LEU A 68 -3.55 1.46 2.08
N ALA A 69 -4.44 0.52 2.35
CA ALA A 69 -4.78 -0.54 1.42
C ALA A 69 -5.42 0.02 0.14
N ALA A 70 -6.33 0.98 0.29
CA ALA A 70 -7.05 1.63 -0.82
C ALA A 70 -6.12 2.35 -1.81
N VAL A 71 -5.05 3.00 -1.35
CA VAL A 71 -4.15 3.74 -2.23
C VAL A 71 -2.96 2.91 -2.72
N TRP A 72 -2.66 1.77 -2.07
CA TRP A 72 -1.44 1.02 -2.34
C TRP A 72 -1.33 0.52 -3.79
N GLY A 73 -2.39 -0.03 -4.36
CA GLY A 73 -2.39 -0.58 -5.71
C GLY A 73 -2.12 0.47 -6.77
N SER A 74 -2.78 1.62 -6.67
CA SER A 74 -2.61 2.75 -7.57
C SER A 74 -1.23 3.36 -7.47
N TRP A 75 -0.71 3.53 -6.26
CA TRP A 75 0.67 3.95 -6.02
C TRP A 75 1.67 2.96 -6.61
N ALA A 76 1.52 1.66 -6.34
CA ALA A 76 2.43 0.63 -6.80
C ALA A 76 2.55 0.61 -8.33
N ARG A 77 1.40 0.67 -9.03
CA ARG A 77 1.38 0.77 -10.51
C ARG A 77 2.02 2.05 -11.03
N TYR A 78 1.89 3.15 -10.29
CA TYR A 78 2.45 4.45 -10.69
C TYR A 78 3.97 4.51 -10.57
N VAL A 79 4.56 3.77 -9.64
CA VAL A 79 6.00 3.88 -9.33
C VAL A 79 6.82 2.65 -9.72
N CYS A 80 6.19 1.51 -10.08
CA CYS A 80 6.90 0.25 -10.29
C CYS A 80 8.01 0.33 -11.34
N ASP A 81 7.84 1.14 -12.38
CA ASP A 81 8.83 1.33 -13.44
C ASP A 81 10.11 2.02 -12.96
N ALA A 82 10.07 2.73 -11.84
CA ALA A 82 11.24 3.37 -11.25
C ALA A 82 12.14 2.37 -10.47
N LEU A 83 11.61 1.23 -10.04
CA LEU A 83 12.36 0.23 -9.31
C LEU A 83 11.87 -1.21 -9.64
N PRO A 84 11.89 -1.62 -10.93
CA PRO A 84 11.24 -2.83 -11.41
C PRO A 84 11.77 -4.10 -10.74
N ASP A 85 13.07 -4.20 -10.47
CA ASP A 85 13.67 -5.39 -9.84
C ASP A 85 13.10 -5.65 -8.42
N ARG A 86 12.78 -4.60 -7.68
CA ARG A 86 12.18 -4.75 -6.35
C ARG A 86 10.72 -5.16 -6.42
N PHE A 87 9.97 -4.65 -7.38
CA PHE A 87 8.58 -5.06 -7.60
C PHE A 87 8.50 -6.50 -8.11
N GLU A 88 9.39 -6.91 -9.01
CA GLU A 88 9.53 -8.31 -9.44
C GLU A 88 9.89 -9.22 -8.24
N GLN A 89 10.89 -8.85 -7.43
CA GLN A 89 11.25 -9.57 -6.22
C GLN A 89 10.06 -9.70 -5.26
N PHE A 90 9.26 -8.65 -5.09
CA PHE A 90 8.03 -8.68 -4.31
C PHE A 90 7.02 -9.66 -4.90
N ALA A 91 6.76 -9.59 -6.20
CA ALA A 91 5.82 -10.47 -6.89
C ALA A 91 6.20 -11.96 -6.71
N VAL A 92 7.46 -12.30 -6.96
CA VAL A 92 7.93 -13.69 -6.89
C VAL A 92 8.08 -14.16 -5.45
N ASN A 93 8.82 -13.42 -4.61
CA ASN A 93 9.22 -13.89 -3.29
C ASN A 93 8.16 -13.69 -2.20
N VAL A 94 7.27 -12.71 -2.35
CA VAL A 94 6.23 -12.44 -1.37
C VAL A 94 4.89 -12.98 -1.83
N MET A 95 4.49 -12.66 -3.05
CA MET A 95 3.17 -13.02 -3.56
C MET A 95 3.13 -14.42 -4.20
N GLY A 96 4.28 -15.01 -4.52
CA GLY A 96 4.39 -16.36 -5.10
C GLY A 96 4.02 -16.42 -6.59
N VAL A 97 4.13 -15.30 -7.29
CA VAL A 97 3.95 -15.24 -8.75
C VAL A 97 5.08 -16.01 -9.40
N GLU A 98 4.76 -16.83 -10.39
CA GLU A 98 5.77 -17.52 -11.19
C GLU A 98 6.62 -16.51 -11.95
N ASN A 99 7.92 -16.74 -11.95
CA ASN A 99 8.85 -15.92 -12.72
C ASN A 99 8.63 -16.15 -14.22
N GLY A 100 8.83 -15.14 -15.04
CA GLY A 100 8.62 -15.22 -16.49
C GLY A 100 9.49 -14.22 -17.25
N ASP A 101 9.53 -14.35 -18.57
CA ASP A 101 10.36 -13.50 -19.43
C ASP A 101 9.86 -12.04 -19.50
N ASP A 102 8.57 -11.82 -19.30
CA ASP A 102 7.97 -10.48 -19.22
C ASP A 102 7.94 -10.01 -17.77
N LYS A 103 8.97 -9.28 -17.38
CA LYS A 103 9.09 -8.67 -16.05
C LYS A 103 7.91 -7.80 -15.69
N ASN A 104 7.40 -7.01 -16.64
CA ASN A 104 6.27 -6.12 -16.35
C ASN A 104 5.00 -6.91 -16.05
N ALA A 105 4.72 -7.97 -16.82
CA ALA A 105 3.61 -8.87 -16.53
C ALA A 105 3.74 -9.52 -15.15
N VAL A 106 4.94 -9.94 -14.74
CA VAL A 106 5.21 -10.48 -13.40
C VAL A 106 4.92 -9.44 -12.31
N ILE A 107 5.37 -8.20 -12.49
CA ILE A 107 5.12 -7.09 -11.56
C ILE A 107 3.62 -6.84 -11.41
N GLN A 108 2.89 -6.70 -12.52
CA GLN A 108 1.45 -6.44 -12.49
C GLN A 108 0.67 -7.56 -11.79
N LYS A 109 1.01 -8.83 -12.06
CA LYS A 109 0.43 -9.98 -11.34
C LYS A 109 0.74 -9.93 -9.84
N GLY A 110 1.93 -9.47 -9.44
CA GLY A 110 2.30 -9.30 -8.04
C GLY A 110 1.46 -8.22 -7.34
N ILE A 111 1.21 -7.11 -8.02
CA ILE A 111 0.35 -6.03 -7.49
C ILE A 111 -1.09 -6.54 -7.36
N GLU A 112 -1.62 -7.17 -8.40
CA GLU A 112 -2.96 -7.77 -8.38
C GLU A 112 -3.11 -8.83 -7.28
N ALA A 113 -2.10 -9.68 -7.09
CA ALA A 113 -2.11 -10.69 -6.02
C ALA A 113 -2.19 -10.06 -4.63
N MET A 114 -1.56 -8.90 -4.40
CA MET A 114 -1.67 -8.16 -3.14
C MET A 114 -3.05 -7.54 -2.96
N GLU A 115 -3.64 -6.95 -4.00
CA GLU A 115 -5.01 -6.44 -3.96
C GLU A 115 -6.01 -7.59 -3.70
N ASN A 116 -5.82 -8.73 -4.34
CA ASN A 116 -6.63 -9.92 -4.08
C ASN A 116 -6.51 -10.40 -2.63
N PHE A 117 -5.32 -10.31 -2.04
CA PHE A 117 -5.16 -10.56 -0.60
C PHE A 117 -5.93 -9.55 0.24
N PHE A 118 -5.88 -8.25 -0.08
CA PHE A 118 -6.66 -7.23 0.63
C PHE A 118 -8.16 -7.54 0.57
N ARG A 119 -8.70 -7.87 -0.61
CA ARG A 119 -10.12 -8.27 -0.75
C ARG A 119 -10.46 -9.50 0.09
N GLN A 120 -9.55 -10.50 0.20
CA GLN A 120 -9.76 -11.70 1.01
C GLN A 120 -9.85 -11.44 2.52
N ILE A 121 -9.31 -10.33 2.98
CA ILE A 121 -9.40 -9.89 4.38
C ILE A 121 -10.31 -8.66 4.53
N GLU A 122 -11.22 -8.46 3.58
CA GLU A 122 -12.23 -7.40 3.58
C GLU A 122 -11.66 -5.98 3.67
N MET A 123 -10.42 -5.79 3.16
CA MET A 123 -9.79 -4.47 3.06
C MET A 123 -10.06 -3.85 1.68
N PRO A 124 -10.26 -2.53 1.61
CA PRO A 124 -10.50 -1.84 0.34
C PRO A 124 -9.25 -1.86 -0.56
N THR A 125 -9.46 -1.77 -1.88
CA THR A 125 -8.39 -1.68 -2.89
C THR A 125 -8.44 -0.39 -3.70
N ASP A 126 -9.43 0.45 -3.41
CA ASP A 126 -9.72 1.73 -4.06
C ASP A 126 -10.47 2.66 -3.09
N LEU A 127 -10.71 3.92 -3.48
CA LEU A 127 -11.39 4.90 -2.63
C LEU A 127 -12.88 4.57 -2.47
N GLY A 128 -13.52 3.96 -3.47
CA GLY A 128 -14.90 3.52 -3.38
C GLY A 128 -15.10 2.48 -2.28
N GLY A 129 -14.14 1.58 -2.11
CA GLY A 129 -14.14 0.56 -1.04
C GLY A 129 -14.02 1.13 0.38
N LEU A 130 -13.64 2.41 0.54
CA LEU A 130 -13.67 3.13 1.82
C LEU A 130 -15.06 3.68 2.16
N ASN A 131 -16.06 3.50 1.30
CA ASN A 131 -17.38 4.09 1.40
C ASN A 131 -17.35 5.64 1.50
N ILE A 132 -16.40 6.27 0.81
CA ILE A 132 -16.29 7.72 0.66
C ILE A 132 -16.41 8.09 -0.81
N GLU A 133 -17.07 9.21 -1.08
CA GLU A 133 -17.09 9.84 -2.40
C GLU A 133 -16.09 11.00 -2.39
N VAL A 134 -15.09 10.93 -3.26
CA VAL A 134 -14.03 11.93 -3.35
C VAL A 134 -14.18 12.70 -4.65
N SER A 135 -14.59 13.96 -4.56
CA SER A 135 -14.71 14.81 -5.72
C SER A 135 -13.34 15.17 -6.33
N GLU A 136 -13.34 15.59 -7.59
CA GLU A 136 -12.13 16.07 -8.27
C GLU A 136 -11.44 17.21 -7.51
N ASP A 137 -12.21 18.15 -6.98
CA ASP A 137 -11.67 19.27 -6.20
C ASP A 137 -11.06 18.81 -4.87
N GLN A 138 -11.66 17.82 -4.21
CA GLN A 138 -11.08 17.20 -3.02
C GLN A 138 -9.79 16.46 -3.33
N MET A 139 -9.70 15.72 -4.45
CA MET A 139 -8.47 15.08 -4.89
C MET A 139 -7.34 16.10 -5.14
N LYS A 140 -7.67 17.25 -5.73
CA LYS A 140 -6.72 18.36 -5.89
C LYS A 140 -6.28 18.93 -4.55
N GLU A 141 -7.21 19.11 -3.61
CA GLU A 141 -6.90 19.57 -2.26
C GLU A 141 -6.01 18.59 -1.50
N LEU A 142 -6.32 17.28 -1.55
CA LEU A 142 -5.47 16.23 -0.98
C LEU A 142 -4.04 16.30 -1.54
N ALA A 143 -3.90 16.40 -2.86
CA ALA A 143 -2.60 16.49 -3.52
C ALA A 143 -1.83 17.78 -3.13
N LEU A 144 -2.54 18.90 -3.03
CA LEU A 144 -1.96 20.18 -2.60
C LEU A 144 -1.42 20.11 -1.16
N LYS A 145 -2.22 19.56 -0.23
CA LYS A 145 -1.83 19.38 1.17
C LYS A 145 -0.68 18.38 1.30
N CYS A 146 -0.79 17.22 0.66
CA CYS A 146 0.22 16.18 0.68
C CYS A 146 1.59 16.66 0.17
N SER A 147 1.61 17.55 -0.82
CA SER A 147 2.82 18.19 -1.34
C SER A 147 3.27 19.43 -0.53
N HIS A 148 2.63 19.72 0.61
CA HIS A 148 2.83 20.97 1.35
C HIS A 148 2.75 22.21 0.43
N PHE A 149 1.65 22.32 -0.30
CA PHE A 149 1.41 23.42 -1.26
C PHE A 149 2.48 23.50 -2.37
N GLY A 150 2.89 22.33 -2.90
CA GLY A 150 3.91 22.21 -3.94
C GLY A 150 5.35 22.44 -3.46
N LYS A 151 5.59 22.55 -2.15
CA LYS A 151 6.92 22.84 -1.59
C LYS A 151 7.76 21.59 -1.32
N ARG A 152 7.17 20.39 -1.38
CA ARG A 152 7.89 19.12 -1.22
C ARG A 152 7.44 18.08 -2.23
N THR A 153 8.32 17.10 -2.46
CA THR A 153 7.98 15.82 -3.07
C THR A 153 7.92 14.73 -2.01
N ILE A 154 7.16 13.66 -2.26
CA ILE A 154 7.08 12.49 -1.39
C ILE A 154 7.68 11.26 -2.09
N GLY A 155 7.95 10.20 -1.32
CA GLY A 155 8.43 8.92 -1.84
C GLY A 155 9.95 8.86 -2.04
N CYS A 156 10.48 7.63 -1.95
CA CYS A 156 11.87 7.28 -2.18
C CYS A 156 12.08 6.52 -3.49
N VAL A 157 11.15 5.65 -3.85
CA VAL A 157 11.17 4.88 -5.11
C VAL A 157 11.11 5.83 -6.31
N LYS A 158 10.18 6.75 -6.28
CA LYS A 158 10.02 7.84 -7.24
C LYS A 158 9.66 9.10 -6.46
N LYS A 159 10.31 10.21 -6.79
CA LYS A 159 9.94 11.52 -6.21
C LYS A 159 8.65 11.99 -6.86
N LEU A 160 7.59 12.00 -6.07
CA LEU A 160 6.24 12.35 -6.50
C LEU A 160 5.97 13.82 -6.16
N ASN A 161 5.71 14.63 -7.16
CA ASN A 161 5.26 16.02 -7.02
C ASN A 161 3.73 16.07 -6.85
N GLN A 162 3.15 17.27 -6.74
CA GLN A 162 1.72 17.47 -6.56
C GLN A 162 0.88 16.84 -7.68
N GLU A 163 1.31 16.93 -8.93
CA GLU A 163 0.61 16.34 -10.08
C GLU A 163 0.66 14.82 -10.06
N ASP A 164 1.81 14.23 -9.71
CA ASP A 164 1.94 12.77 -9.54
C ASP A 164 1.00 12.25 -8.46
N ILE A 165 0.93 12.96 -7.31
CA ILE A 165 0.05 12.65 -6.19
C ILE A 165 -1.42 12.70 -6.62
N TYR A 166 -1.82 13.75 -7.33
CA TYR A 166 -3.17 13.88 -7.86
C TYR A 166 -3.54 12.73 -8.78
N ARG A 167 -2.65 12.34 -9.70
CA ARG A 167 -2.86 11.20 -10.60
C ARG A 167 -3.00 9.86 -9.87
N ILE A 168 -2.29 9.68 -8.75
CA ILE A 168 -2.43 8.48 -7.92
C ILE A 168 -3.83 8.45 -7.29
N TYR A 169 -4.34 9.57 -6.76
CA TYR A 169 -5.70 9.63 -6.22
C TYR A 169 -6.76 9.38 -7.29
N GLN A 170 -6.60 9.96 -8.50
CA GLN A 170 -7.50 9.67 -9.61
C GLN A 170 -7.58 8.17 -9.91
N LYS A 171 -6.42 7.50 -10.03
CA LYS A 171 -6.35 6.04 -10.26
C LYS A 171 -6.90 5.21 -9.10
N ALA A 172 -6.92 5.74 -7.90
CA ALA A 172 -7.49 5.07 -6.74
C ALA A 172 -9.01 5.30 -6.63
N ALA A 173 -9.57 6.26 -7.38
CA ALA A 173 -11.00 6.52 -7.47
C ALA A 173 -11.70 5.76 -8.60
N ASP A 174 -10.94 5.28 -9.61
CA ASP A 174 -11.41 4.46 -10.75
C ASP A 174 -11.67 3.00 -10.30
#